data_086c2883c963c42fca90941916071d73
#
_entry.id   086c2883c963c42fca90941916071d73
#
_cell.length_a   1.000
_cell.length_b   1.000
_cell.length_c   1.000
_cell.angle_alpha   90.00
_cell.angle_beta   90.00
_cell.angle_gamma   90.00
#
_symmetry.space_group_name_H-M   'P 1'
#
loop_
_entity.id
_entity.type
_entity.pdbx_description
1 polymer ?
#
loop_
_entity_poly.entity_id
_entity_poly.type
_entity_poly.pdbx_seq_one_letter_code
_entity_poly.pdbx_strand_id
1 'polypeptide(L)'
;MIPKETIDKIFESVKIEEVIEDFIRLQKKGVNXIGXXPFHNEKTPSFTVSPTKGIYKCFGCGKGGNAVKFIMELXXYNYPEALKYLAKKYQIEIIEKKLTAKQKXIQDKKEXLYAVSKFANKSFQDFLWNSKEGKTICLSYFEERGFSNXIIXXFELGYNPKKDGVFTEXALKNGFEINTXTEVGLSIKKNNSNKNFDRFKXRXXFPIHNYXGRVVGFGGRAFNSKQKAKYLNSPXSPIYYKSKLXYGIFQAKQHIAKENNCYIVEGYTDVISMHMKNXKNVVAASGTALGNYQLRLINRITENITLLFDGDSAGINATNXTIDLALNEGMNXNIVQXPNNEDPDSXSXKLSXHDXXKFLXENSXNXVEYKITLANFQSLNXPKEXXSKKRNIFKSISYIPDSLIRAEYCKKYFSQLGVSEEVMXQEVXNIKKXXNSAKFQTEIEKENXIIXQXDNXXNILYNLEKELIRLLLNYANXTFFIXEXKISVAEMIITDLXFXQIKFSFNIFNQIYNXVKXSFLSSXYIXLKHFIXHSDEDXXKISIDLXSEKHSISNNWKEKHKIFTXXESEKMKNTTEKAILSLKKXHVDIKXKELQKLITEGXSESSVLNQLSELTKVKTQISKSLGRNVG
;
A
#
# COMPACT_ATOMS: atom_id res chain seq x y z
N MET A 1 21.64 -6.79 -12.63
CA MET A 1 21.33 -6.11 -11.33
C MET A 1 22.41 -5.06 -11.08
N ILE A 2 22.03 -3.84 -10.69
CA ILE A 2 22.98 -2.77 -10.39
C ILE A 2 23.73 -3.16 -9.10
N PRO A 3 25.08 -3.19 -9.12
CA PRO A 3 25.87 -3.54 -7.93
C PRO A 3 25.63 -2.58 -6.77
N LYS A 4 25.76 -3.06 -5.54
CA LYS A 4 25.59 -2.24 -4.33
C LYS A 4 26.56 -1.05 -4.34
N GLU A 5 27.80 -1.28 -4.70
CA GLU A 5 28.84 -0.24 -4.84
C GLU A 5 28.42 0.88 -5.82
N THR A 6 27.78 0.52 -6.94
CA THR A 6 27.25 1.49 -7.91
C THR A 6 26.03 2.23 -7.32
N ILE A 7 25.18 1.52 -6.59
CA ILE A 7 24.03 2.13 -5.90
C ILE A 7 24.51 3.13 -4.85
N ASP A 8 25.49 2.74 -4.02
CA ASP A 8 26.10 3.60 -3.00
C ASP A 8 26.72 4.85 -3.65
N LYS A 9 27.47 4.67 -4.76
CA LYS A 9 28.06 5.76 -5.55
C LYS A 9 26.99 6.73 -6.11
N ILE A 10 25.85 6.20 -6.59
CA ILE A 10 24.72 7.03 -7.04
C ILE A 10 24.21 7.87 -5.86
N PHE A 11 23.95 7.25 -4.71
CA PHE A 11 23.46 7.94 -3.52
C PHE A 11 24.46 8.97 -2.95
N GLU A 12 25.75 8.73 -3.09
CA GLU A 12 26.81 9.68 -2.68
C GLU A 12 26.89 10.91 -3.60
N SER A 13 26.71 10.70 -4.88
CA SER A 13 26.85 11.75 -5.91
C SER A 13 25.59 12.60 -6.08
N VAL A 14 24.41 12.00 -5.84
CA VAL A 14 23.12 12.64 -6.10
C VAL A 14 22.81 13.72 -5.06
N LYS A 15 22.61 14.93 -5.52
CA LYS A 15 22.10 16.05 -4.73
C LYS A 15 20.60 16.18 -5.00
N ILE A 16 19.80 15.98 -3.98
CA ILE A 16 18.34 15.91 -4.11
C ILE A 16 17.74 17.20 -4.66
N GLU A 17 18.28 18.35 -4.26
CA GLU A 17 17.84 19.66 -4.74
C GLU A 17 18.05 19.80 -6.26
N GLU A 18 19.20 19.37 -6.79
CA GLU A 18 19.50 19.40 -8.24
C GLU A 18 18.56 18.49 -9.04
N VAL A 19 18.18 17.36 -8.47
CA VAL A 19 17.26 16.41 -9.10
C VAL A 19 15.83 17.00 -9.15
N ILE A 20 15.40 17.61 -8.06
CA ILE A 20 14.05 18.17 -7.93
C ILE A 20 13.91 19.44 -8.77
N GLU A 21 14.95 20.27 -8.84
CA GLU A 21 14.97 21.52 -9.63
C GLU A 21 14.82 21.28 -11.15
N ASP A 22 15.13 20.09 -11.65
CA ASP A 22 14.82 19.71 -13.05
C ASP A 22 13.30 19.74 -13.36
N PHE A 23 12.46 19.65 -12.34
CA PHE A 23 11.02 19.45 -12.49
C PHE A 23 10.18 20.57 -11.87
N ILE A 24 10.64 21.16 -10.76
CA ILE A 24 9.90 22.21 -10.03
C ILE A 24 10.86 23.30 -9.56
N ARG A 25 10.35 24.52 -9.49
CA ARG A 25 11.09 25.66 -8.95
C ARG A 25 11.16 25.56 -7.41
N LEU A 26 12.36 25.60 -6.87
CA LEU A 26 12.60 25.62 -5.43
C LEU A 26 12.99 27.03 -4.95
N GLN A 27 12.54 27.41 -3.77
CA GLN A 27 12.88 28.67 -3.09
C GLN A 27 13.58 28.36 -1.76
N LYS A 28 14.68 29.03 -1.48
CA LYS A 28 15.43 28.84 -0.23
C LYS A 28 14.61 29.33 0.99
N LYS A 29 14.55 28.50 2.03
CA LYS A 29 13.91 28.81 3.31
C LYS A 29 14.78 28.26 4.44
N GLY A 30 15.69 29.10 4.94
CA GLY A 30 16.71 28.68 5.90
C GLY A 30 17.67 27.66 5.27
N VAL A 31 17.80 26.52 5.89
CA VAL A 31 18.68 25.42 5.43
C VAL A 31 18.00 24.46 4.42
N ASN A 32 16.71 24.68 4.20
CA ASN A 32 15.90 23.85 3.30
C ASN A 32 15.42 24.65 2.07
N UNK A 33 14.74 23.92 1.04
CA UNK A 33 14.17 24.41 -0.09
C UNK A 33 12.77 24.09 -0.05
N ILE A 34 11.99 25.03 -0.42
CA ILE A 34 10.54 24.77 -0.53
C ILE A 34 10.01 25.01 -1.95
N GLY A 35 8.98 24.35 -2.27
CA GLY A 35 8.34 24.47 -3.59
C GLY A 35 6.91 23.93 -3.61
N UNK A 36 6.22 23.70 -4.69
CA UNK A 36 5.02 23.21 -4.89
C UNK A 36 5.11 21.82 -5.14
N UNK A 37 4.58 20.91 -4.71
CA UNK A 37 4.59 19.77 -4.87
C UNK A 37 4.28 19.37 -6.05
N PRO A 38 4.89 18.55 -6.78
CA PRO A 38 4.51 18.05 -8.10
C PRO A 38 3.50 16.87 -8.07
N PHE A 39 3.16 16.39 -6.90
CA PHE A 39 2.31 15.19 -6.70
C PHE A 39 0.86 15.52 -6.38
N HIS A 40 0.52 16.79 -6.14
CA HIS A 40 -0.86 17.27 -5.92
C HIS A 40 -0.95 18.77 -6.19
N ASN A 41 -2.14 19.25 -6.49
CA ASN A 41 -2.37 20.68 -6.71
C ASN A 41 -2.42 21.42 -5.36
N GLU A 42 -1.57 22.43 -5.20
CA GLU A 42 -1.54 23.30 -4.01
C GLU A 42 -1.28 24.76 -4.41
N LYS A 43 -1.86 25.68 -3.67
CA LYS A 43 -1.67 27.15 -3.87
C LYS A 43 -0.52 27.69 -3.01
N THR A 44 -0.22 27.02 -1.89
CA THR A 44 0.85 27.42 -0.96
C THR A 44 1.91 26.32 -0.88
N PRO A 45 3.20 26.65 -1.02
CA PRO A 45 4.25 25.64 -1.01
C PRO A 45 4.30 24.87 0.32
N SER A 46 4.06 23.56 0.26
CA SER A 46 4.16 22.64 1.39
C SER A 46 5.23 21.55 1.18
N PHE A 47 5.84 21.54 0.00
CA PHE A 47 6.88 20.57 -0.37
C PHE A 47 8.24 21.10 0.08
N THR A 48 8.85 20.43 1.04
CA THR A 48 10.14 20.82 1.63
C THR A 48 11.21 19.83 1.20
N VAL A 49 12.35 20.36 0.76
CA VAL A 49 13.56 19.60 0.39
C VAL A 49 14.65 19.95 1.39
N SER A 50 15.28 18.95 1.98
CA SER A 50 16.43 19.10 2.88
C SER A 50 17.69 18.60 2.20
N PRO A 51 18.54 19.48 1.62
CA PRO A 51 19.79 19.08 0.97
C PRO A 51 20.75 18.35 1.91
N THR A 52 20.88 18.84 3.15
CA THR A 52 21.78 18.26 4.16
C THR A 52 21.40 16.84 4.56
N LYS A 53 20.09 16.52 4.56
CA LYS A 53 19.58 15.18 4.89
C LYS A 53 19.37 14.31 3.63
N GLY A 54 19.36 14.88 2.43
CA GLY A 54 19.12 14.18 1.16
C GLY A 54 17.68 13.68 1.00
N ILE A 55 16.69 14.37 1.61
CA ILE A 55 15.28 13.97 1.62
C ILE A 55 14.35 15.11 1.21
N TYR A 56 13.17 14.73 0.71
CA TYR A 56 12.03 15.65 0.57
C TYR A 56 10.87 15.18 1.45
N LYS A 57 10.04 16.12 1.84
CA LYS A 57 8.77 15.85 2.54
C LYS A 57 7.73 16.90 2.14
N CYS A 58 6.57 16.44 1.72
CA CYS A 58 5.40 17.30 1.52
C CYS A 58 4.53 17.26 2.78
N PHE A 59 4.38 18.38 3.45
CA PHE A 59 3.55 18.49 4.66
C PHE A 59 2.06 18.64 4.33
N GLY A 60 1.70 18.86 3.05
CA GLY A 60 0.33 18.87 2.56
C GLY A 60 -0.24 17.45 2.41
N CYS A 61 0.43 16.61 1.62
CA CYS A 61 -0.06 15.24 1.33
C CYS A 61 0.67 14.12 2.09
N GLY A 62 1.69 14.45 2.89
CA GLY A 62 2.45 13.47 3.67
C GLY A 62 3.49 12.67 2.88
N LYS A 63 3.59 12.83 1.55
CA LYS A 63 4.59 12.12 0.73
C LYS A 63 6.01 12.58 1.08
N GLY A 64 6.94 11.62 1.16
CA GLY A 64 8.34 11.91 1.44
C GLY A 64 9.25 10.80 0.93
N GLY A 65 10.52 11.15 0.68
CA GLY A 65 11.46 10.21 0.12
C GLY A 65 12.84 10.82 -0.12
N ASN A 66 13.69 10.03 -0.75
CA ASN A 66 14.99 10.47 -1.29
C ASN A 66 14.85 10.75 -2.80
N ALA A 67 15.94 11.12 -3.46
CA ALA A 67 15.96 11.45 -4.90
C ALA A 67 15.48 10.27 -5.78
N VAL A 68 15.82 9.02 -5.42
CA VAL A 68 15.39 7.82 -6.16
C VAL A 68 13.86 7.69 -6.08
N LYS A 69 13.30 7.81 -4.87
CA LYS A 69 11.85 7.73 -4.65
C LYS A 69 11.10 8.87 -5.35
N PHE A 70 11.68 10.08 -5.36
CA PHE A 70 11.13 11.21 -6.10
C PHE A 70 10.97 10.87 -7.59
N ILE A 71 12.03 10.35 -8.22
CA ILE A 71 12.02 9.96 -9.65
C ILE A 71 11.04 8.78 -9.89
N MET A 72 11.01 7.80 -8.98
CA MET A 72 10.06 6.68 -9.06
C MET A 72 8.61 7.17 -9.08
N GLU A 73 8.27 8.10 -8.22
CA GLU A 73 6.91 8.65 -8.10
C GLU A 73 6.54 9.61 -9.24
N LEU A 74 7.47 10.48 -9.58
CA LEU A 74 7.25 11.48 -10.64
C LEU A 74 7.19 10.85 -12.04
N UNK A 75 8.13 9.96 -12.21
CA UNK A 75 8.19 9.44 -13.44
C UNK A 75 7.47 8.17 -13.55
N UNK A 76 7.17 7.63 -12.45
CA UNK A 76 6.72 6.52 -12.56
C UNK A 76 7.55 5.41 -12.81
N TYR A 77 8.75 5.50 -12.56
CA TYR A 77 9.80 4.51 -12.84
C TYR A 77 9.86 3.45 -11.72
N ASN A 78 10.26 2.25 -12.05
CA ASN A 78 10.64 1.27 -11.03
C ASN A 78 12.03 1.63 -10.45
N TYR A 79 12.39 1.02 -9.34
CA TYR A 79 13.64 1.32 -8.61
C TYR A 79 14.90 1.23 -9.51
N PRO A 80 15.12 0.14 -10.31
CA PRO A 80 16.24 0.10 -11.24
C PRO A 80 16.21 1.18 -12.33
N GLU A 81 15.05 1.55 -12.84
CA GLU A 81 14.89 2.61 -13.84
C GLU A 81 15.24 3.99 -13.27
N ALA A 82 14.79 4.26 -12.04
CA ALA A 82 15.11 5.50 -11.34
C ALA A 82 16.63 5.60 -11.08
N LEU A 83 17.27 4.50 -10.66
CA LEU A 83 18.73 4.45 -10.50
C LEU A 83 19.46 4.69 -11.83
N LYS A 84 19.00 4.11 -12.94
CA LYS A 84 19.58 4.32 -14.29
C LYS A 84 19.44 5.79 -14.73
N TYR A 85 18.30 6.41 -14.46
CA TYR A 85 18.05 7.84 -14.73
C TYR A 85 19.07 8.72 -13.97
N LEU A 86 19.21 8.49 -12.66
CA LEU A 86 20.13 9.26 -11.81
C LEU A 86 21.60 9.01 -12.21
N ALA A 87 21.98 7.77 -12.48
CA ALA A 87 23.32 7.42 -12.96
C ALA A 87 23.66 8.17 -14.27
N LYS A 88 22.69 8.23 -15.21
CA LYS A 88 22.84 8.99 -16.47
C LYS A 88 23.02 10.49 -16.20
N LYS A 89 22.20 11.08 -15.32
CA LYS A 89 22.29 12.51 -14.94
C LYS A 89 23.67 12.86 -14.35
N TYR A 90 24.19 12.00 -13.48
CA TYR A 90 25.46 12.23 -12.78
C TYR A 90 26.66 11.54 -13.46
N GLN A 91 26.50 11.04 -14.71
CA GLN A 91 27.52 10.39 -15.53
C GLN A 91 28.22 9.23 -14.82
N ILE A 92 27.46 8.45 -14.05
CA ILE A 92 27.94 7.27 -13.32
C ILE A 92 27.74 6.05 -14.21
N GLU A 93 28.85 5.37 -14.55
CA GLU A 93 28.80 4.14 -15.35
C GLU A 93 28.20 2.99 -14.53
N ILE A 94 27.16 2.33 -15.07
CA ILE A 94 26.56 1.17 -14.44
C ILE A 94 27.17 -0.10 -15.03
N ILE A 95 28.11 -0.70 -14.31
CA ILE A 95 28.66 -2.02 -14.64
C ILE A 95 27.74 -3.06 -14.01
N GLU A 96 26.82 -3.63 -14.79
CA GLU A 96 25.87 -4.62 -14.27
C GLU A 96 26.60 -5.91 -13.86
N LYS A 97 26.60 -6.27 -12.57
CA LYS A 97 27.14 -7.56 -12.09
C LYS A 97 26.37 -8.70 -12.75
N LYS A 98 27.09 -9.70 -13.25
CA LYS A 98 26.52 -10.97 -13.69
C LYS A 98 25.71 -11.56 -12.53
N LEU A 99 24.47 -11.93 -12.81
CA LEU A 99 23.60 -12.61 -11.84
C LEU A 99 24.28 -13.87 -11.30
N THR A 100 24.11 -14.18 -10.02
CA THR A 100 24.54 -15.47 -9.49
C THR A 100 23.83 -16.59 -10.28
N ALA A 101 24.46 -17.76 -10.38
CA ALA A 101 23.88 -18.91 -11.09
C ALA A 101 22.44 -19.19 -10.62
N LYS A 102 22.17 -19.07 -9.33
CA LYS A 102 20.82 -19.26 -8.73
C LYS A 102 19.84 -18.16 -9.16
N GLN A 103 20.26 -16.90 -9.19
CA GLN A 103 19.42 -15.78 -9.64
C GLN A 103 19.14 -15.84 -11.13
N LYS A 104 20.15 -16.25 -11.90
CA LYS A 104 20.02 -16.50 -13.33
C LYS A 104 19.01 -17.62 -13.62
N UNK A 105 18.92 -18.59 -13.00
CA UNK A 105 18.06 -19.59 -13.14
C UNK A 105 16.71 -19.27 -12.89
N ILE A 106 16.55 -18.52 -11.84
CA ILE A 106 15.19 -18.05 -11.51
C ILE A 106 14.67 -17.09 -12.60
N GLN A 107 15.50 -16.20 -13.06
CA GLN A 107 15.16 -15.26 -14.13
C GLN A 107 14.91 -16.00 -15.46
N ASP A 108 15.79 -16.92 -15.84
CA ASP A 108 15.65 -17.73 -17.05
C ASP A 108 14.35 -18.55 -16.98
N LYS A 109 14.04 -19.12 -15.82
CA LYS A 109 12.77 -19.82 -15.57
C LYS A 109 11.57 -18.90 -15.78
N LYS A 110 11.59 -17.70 -15.24
CA LYS A 110 10.49 -16.72 -15.42
C LYS A 110 10.35 -16.31 -16.89
N GLU A 111 11.46 -16.08 -17.57
CA GLU A 111 11.44 -15.77 -19.01
C GLU A 111 10.81 -16.92 -19.84
N UNK A 112 10.87 -18.16 -19.43
CA UNK A 112 10.32 -19.20 -20.01
C UNK A 112 8.93 -19.28 -19.89
N LEU A 113 8.51 -18.87 -18.67
CA LEU A 113 7.07 -18.81 -18.41
C LEU A 113 6.40 -17.68 -19.23
N TYR A 114 7.05 -16.53 -19.34
CA TYR A 114 6.59 -15.43 -20.21
C TYR A 114 6.58 -15.82 -21.70
N ALA A 115 7.61 -16.53 -22.14
CA ALA A 115 7.73 -16.95 -23.55
C ALA A 115 6.58 -17.89 -23.95
N VAL A 116 6.28 -18.89 -23.11
CA VAL A 116 5.17 -19.82 -23.38
C VAL A 116 3.81 -19.12 -23.29
N SER A 117 3.63 -18.15 -22.38
CA SER A 117 2.39 -17.36 -22.29
C SER A 117 2.18 -16.50 -23.54
N LYS A 118 3.24 -15.85 -24.03
CA LYS A 118 3.23 -15.08 -25.29
C LYS A 118 2.93 -15.98 -26.49
N PHE A 119 3.54 -17.17 -26.56
CA PHE A 119 3.28 -18.16 -27.58
C PHE A 119 1.81 -18.62 -27.55
N ALA A 120 1.28 -18.92 -26.36
CA ALA A 120 -0.12 -19.31 -26.18
C ALA A 120 -1.08 -18.21 -26.67
N ASN A 121 -0.78 -16.96 -26.34
CA ASN A 121 -1.58 -15.82 -26.76
C ASN A 121 -1.66 -15.72 -28.31
N LYS A 122 -0.52 -15.83 -28.98
CA LYS A 122 -0.46 -15.87 -30.45
C LYS A 122 -1.24 -17.08 -31.05
N SER A 123 -1.06 -18.27 -30.47
CA SER A 123 -1.73 -19.48 -30.92
C SER A 123 -3.25 -19.37 -30.79
N PHE A 124 -3.74 -18.82 -29.63
CA PHE A 124 -5.18 -18.64 -29.42
C PHE A 124 -5.79 -17.61 -30.37
N GLN A 125 -5.05 -16.55 -30.71
CA GLN A 125 -5.45 -15.59 -31.75
C GLN A 125 -5.49 -16.26 -33.12
N ASP A 126 -4.46 -17.05 -33.47
CA ASP A 126 -4.41 -17.79 -34.73
C ASP A 126 -5.60 -18.78 -34.85
N PHE A 127 -5.90 -19.50 -33.76
CA PHE A 127 -7.07 -20.42 -33.75
C PHE A 127 -8.38 -19.65 -33.90
N LEU A 128 -8.50 -18.47 -33.35
CA LEU A 128 -9.69 -17.62 -33.50
C LEU A 128 -9.90 -17.19 -34.95
N TRP A 129 -8.85 -16.66 -35.58
CA TRP A 129 -8.96 -16.05 -36.92
C TRP A 129 -8.89 -17.08 -38.08
N ASN A 130 -8.21 -18.21 -37.88
CA ASN A 130 -7.87 -19.11 -38.98
C ASN A 130 -8.54 -20.49 -38.88
N SER A 131 -8.99 -20.94 -37.71
CA SER A 131 -9.68 -22.22 -37.61
C SER A 131 -11.17 -22.08 -37.97
N LYS A 132 -11.75 -23.17 -38.50
CA LYS A 132 -13.20 -23.26 -38.80
C LYS A 132 -14.04 -22.98 -37.53
N GLU A 133 -13.69 -23.64 -36.39
CA GLU A 133 -14.39 -23.45 -35.11
C GLU A 133 -14.28 -21.99 -34.59
N GLY A 134 -13.11 -21.39 -34.73
CA GLY A 134 -12.87 -19.99 -34.35
C GLY A 134 -13.81 -19.04 -35.08
N LYS A 135 -13.90 -19.21 -36.40
CA LYS A 135 -14.76 -18.39 -37.27
C LYS A 135 -16.25 -18.59 -36.99
N THR A 136 -16.69 -19.86 -36.93
CA THR A 136 -18.13 -20.16 -36.86
C THR A 136 -18.73 -20.15 -35.46
N ILE A 137 -17.90 -20.24 -34.40
CA ILE A 137 -18.40 -20.28 -33.01
C ILE A 137 -17.95 -19.02 -32.26
N CYS A 138 -16.64 -18.74 -32.24
CA CYS A 138 -16.09 -17.71 -31.37
C CYS A 138 -16.29 -16.31 -31.95
N LEU A 139 -16.03 -16.09 -33.24
CA LEU A 139 -16.28 -14.79 -33.89
C LEU A 139 -17.78 -14.47 -33.88
N SER A 140 -18.66 -15.44 -34.22
CA SER A 140 -20.12 -15.21 -34.15
C SER A 140 -20.56 -14.80 -32.74
N TYR A 141 -20.03 -15.43 -31.68
CA TYR A 141 -20.28 -15.05 -30.29
C TYR A 141 -19.84 -13.61 -30.00
N PHE A 142 -18.69 -13.20 -30.52
CA PHE A 142 -18.19 -11.81 -30.31
C PHE A 142 -19.04 -10.81 -31.13
N GLU A 143 -19.47 -11.17 -32.33
CA GLU A 143 -20.37 -10.37 -33.19
C GLU A 143 -21.74 -10.16 -32.52
N GLU A 144 -22.33 -11.21 -31.94
CA GLU A 144 -23.59 -11.16 -31.18
C GLU A 144 -23.50 -10.20 -29.99
N ARG A 145 -22.29 -10.05 -29.40
CA ARG A 145 -22.00 -9.11 -28.32
C ARG A 145 -21.57 -7.72 -28.82
N GLY A 146 -21.59 -7.51 -30.13
CA GLY A 146 -21.19 -6.23 -30.74
C GLY A 146 -19.69 -5.97 -30.73
N PHE A 147 -18.83 -6.97 -30.44
CA PHE A 147 -17.38 -6.78 -30.39
C PHE A 147 -16.81 -6.61 -31.80
N SER A 148 -16.34 -5.42 -32.12
CA SER A 148 -15.66 -5.12 -33.38
C SER A 148 -14.29 -5.81 -33.46
N ASN A 149 -13.82 -6.07 -34.66
CA ASN A 149 -12.45 -6.53 -34.90
C ASN A 149 -11.38 -5.62 -34.23
N UNK A 150 -11.67 -4.55 -34.01
CA UNK A 150 -10.82 -3.64 -33.45
C UNK A 150 -10.58 -3.89 -32.02
N ILE A 151 -11.75 -4.16 -31.45
CA ILE A 151 -11.71 -4.46 -30.00
C ILE A 151 -11.10 -5.83 -29.72
N ILE A 152 -11.40 -6.80 -30.54
CA ILE A 152 -10.82 -8.14 -30.48
C ILE A 152 -9.30 -8.09 -30.60
N UNK A 153 -8.93 -7.25 -31.27
CA UNK A 153 -7.61 -7.07 -31.49
C UNK A 153 -6.96 -6.34 -30.44
N UNK A 154 -7.77 -5.36 -29.74
CA UNK A 154 -7.34 -4.62 -28.75
C UNK A 154 -7.03 -5.34 -27.58
N PHE A 155 -7.77 -6.22 -27.25
CA PHE A 155 -7.68 -7.11 -26.09
C PHE A 155 -7.01 -8.45 -26.40
N GLU A 156 -6.53 -8.63 -27.60
CA GLU A 156 -5.83 -9.84 -28.04
C GLU A 156 -6.65 -11.12 -27.79
N LEU A 157 -7.97 -11.04 -27.98
CA LEU A 157 -8.88 -12.14 -27.69
C LEU A 157 -8.57 -13.34 -28.56
N GLY A 158 -8.75 -14.52 -28.01
CA GLY A 158 -8.43 -15.77 -28.70
C GLY A 158 -9.43 -16.89 -28.45
N TYR A 159 -9.17 -18.03 -29.08
CA TYR A 159 -9.97 -19.24 -28.98
C TYR A 159 -9.07 -20.46 -28.82
N ASN A 160 -9.44 -21.39 -27.97
CA ASN A 160 -8.79 -22.71 -27.94
C ASN A 160 -9.79 -23.78 -28.39
N PRO A 161 -9.45 -24.60 -29.43
CA PRO A 161 -10.37 -25.53 -30.07
C PRO A 161 -10.97 -26.61 -29.18
N LYS A 162 -12.05 -27.23 -29.63
CA LYS A 162 -12.76 -28.33 -28.95
C LYS A 162 -11.94 -29.60 -28.86
N LYS A 163 -11.12 -29.89 -29.90
CA LYS A 163 -10.23 -31.05 -29.90
C LYS A 163 -9.17 -30.89 -28.81
N ASP A 164 -9.00 -31.94 -28.02
CA ASP A 164 -8.05 -31.91 -26.87
C ASP A 164 -6.58 -31.93 -27.34
N GLY A 165 -5.74 -31.24 -26.64
CA GLY A 165 -4.29 -31.23 -26.85
C GLY A 165 -3.80 -30.41 -28.03
N VAL A 166 -4.66 -29.68 -28.72
CA VAL A 166 -4.29 -28.91 -29.94
C VAL A 166 -3.23 -27.86 -29.61
N PHE A 167 -3.45 -27.07 -28.55
CA PHE A 167 -2.48 -26.07 -28.09
C PHE A 167 -1.22 -26.78 -27.56
N THR A 168 -1.40 -27.79 -26.70
CA THR A 168 -0.28 -28.48 -26.03
C THR A 168 0.66 -29.09 -27.08
N GLU A 169 0.15 -29.79 -28.07
CA GLU A 169 0.92 -30.32 -29.18
C GLU A 169 1.62 -29.23 -30.01
N UNK A 170 0.95 -28.11 -30.04
CA UNK A 170 1.45 -27.08 -30.71
C UNK A 170 2.56 -26.48 -30.02
N ALA A 171 2.57 -26.41 -28.82
CA ALA A 171 3.64 -25.89 -27.99
C ALA A 171 4.85 -26.81 -27.90
N LEU A 172 4.63 -28.10 -27.70
CA LEU A 172 5.68 -29.12 -27.67
C LEU A 172 6.50 -29.16 -28.97
N LYS A 173 5.83 -29.06 -30.13
CA LYS A 173 6.49 -29.02 -31.47
C LYS A 173 7.35 -27.74 -31.63
N ASN A 174 7.03 -26.66 -30.90
CA ASN A 174 7.78 -25.41 -30.91
C ASN A 174 8.85 -25.37 -29.80
N GLY A 175 9.16 -26.51 -29.19
CA GLY A 175 10.26 -26.67 -28.25
C GLY A 175 9.94 -26.29 -26.80
N PHE A 176 8.69 -26.02 -26.44
CA PHE A 176 8.31 -25.76 -25.05
C PHE A 176 8.15 -27.08 -24.29
N GLU A 177 8.62 -27.11 -23.05
CA GLU A 177 8.49 -28.27 -22.17
C GLU A 177 7.10 -28.37 -21.55
N ILE A 178 6.58 -29.57 -21.37
CA ILE A 178 5.27 -29.85 -20.75
C ILE A 178 5.22 -29.27 -19.29
N ASN A 179 6.30 -29.33 -18.58
CA ASN A 179 6.37 -28.79 -17.21
C ASN A 179 6.15 -27.26 -17.19
N THR A 180 6.73 -26.56 -18.14
CA THR A 180 6.49 -25.12 -18.36
C THR A 180 5.02 -24.81 -18.70
N UNK A 181 4.39 -25.55 -19.59
CA UNK A 181 3.15 -25.42 -19.94
C UNK A 181 2.24 -25.64 -18.91
N THR A 182 2.54 -26.65 -17.94
CA THR A 182 1.70 -26.99 -16.79
C THR A 182 1.82 -25.95 -15.68
N GLU A 183 3.03 -25.44 -15.41
CA GLU A 183 3.31 -24.44 -14.37
C GLU A 183 2.54 -23.12 -14.59
N VAL A 184 2.33 -22.69 -15.83
CA VAL A 184 1.50 -21.52 -16.15
C VAL A 184 0.01 -21.88 -16.31
N GLY A 185 -0.34 -23.16 -16.18
CA GLY A 185 -1.71 -23.64 -16.24
C GLY A 185 -2.33 -23.60 -17.63
N LEU A 186 -1.54 -23.82 -18.67
CA LEU A 186 -2.03 -23.94 -20.06
C LEU A 186 -2.39 -25.40 -20.40
N SER A 187 -1.63 -26.34 -19.84
CA SER A 187 -1.83 -27.77 -20.01
C SER A 187 -2.08 -28.48 -18.68
N ILE A 188 -2.76 -29.61 -18.72
CA ILE A 188 -3.02 -30.46 -17.54
C ILE A 188 -2.44 -31.86 -17.84
N LYS A 189 -1.60 -32.35 -16.93
CA LYS A 189 -1.05 -33.70 -16.95
C LYS A 189 -1.91 -34.60 -16.05
N LYS A 190 -2.47 -35.68 -16.58
CA LYS A 190 -3.19 -36.71 -15.79
C LYS A 190 -2.23 -37.81 -15.38
N ASN A 191 -2.20 -38.17 -14.12
CA ASN A 191 -1.26 -39.14 -13.53
C ASN A 191 -1.34 -40.55 -14.15
N ASN A 192 -2.46 -40.92 -14.78
CA ASN A 192 -2.66 -42.28 -15.35
C ASN A 192 -2.84 -42.25 -16.87
N SER A 193 -2.34 -41.23 -17.57
CA SER A 193 -2.51 -41.10 -19.02
C SER A 193 -1.29 -40.45 -19.67
N ASN A 194 -0.79 -41.03 -20.72
CA ASN A 194 0.24 -40.41 -21.55
C ASN A 194 -0.30 -39.24 -22.42
N LYS A 195 -1.60 -38.91 -22.29
CA LYS A 195 -2.20 -37.80 -23.03
C LYS A 195 -2.19 -36.52 -22.18
N ASN A 196 -1.73 -35.44 -22.76
CA ASN A 196 -1.79 -34.10 -22.22
C ASN A 196 -3.09 -33.42 -22.66
N PHE A 197 -3.70 -32.65 -21.77
CA PHE A 197 -4.98 -31.99 -22.01
C PHE A 197 -4.81 -30.47 -21.95
N ASP A 198 -5.50 -29.78 -22.87
CA ASP A 198 -5.57 -28.31 -22.84
C ASP A 198 -6.50 -27.85 -21.73
N ARG A 199 -6.00 -27.00 -20.83
CA ARG A 199 -6.80 -26.44 -19.71
C ARG A 199 -8.00 -25.63 -20.23
N PHE A 200 -7.80 -24.84 -21.27
CA PHE A 200 -8.79 -23.89 -21.80
C PHE A 200 -9.59 -24.43 -23.01
N LYS A 201 -9.70 -25.68 -23.11
CA LYS A 201 -10.47 -26.35 -24.20
C LYS A 201 -11.91 -25.80 -24.30
N UNK A 202 -12.32 -25.06 -25.56
CA UNK A 202 -13.51 -24.57 -25.96
C UNK A 202 -13.87 -23.34 -25.33
N ARG A 203 -12.85 -22.70 -25.21
CA ARG A 203 -13.08 -21.43 -24.46
C ARG A 203 -12.55 -20.18 -25.18
N UNK A 204 -13.06 -19.12 -24.99
CA UNK A 204 -12.67 -17.93 -25.39
C UNK A 204 -11.57 -17.59 -24.50
N UNK A 205 -10.53 -17.23 -24.68
CA UNK A 205 -9.48 -16.89 -24.07
C UNK A 205 -9.41 -15.55 -24.02
N PHE A 206 -9.25 -14.83 -22.81
CA PHE A 206 -9.02 -13.46 -22.46
C PHE A 206 -7.61 -13.37 -21.90
N PRO A 207 -6.60 -12.85 -22.62
CA PRO A 207 -5.24 -12.76 -22.08
C PRO A 207 -5.16 -11.70 -20.99
N ILE A 208 -4.52 -12.06 -19.87
CA ILE A 208 -4.33 -11.17 -18.72
C ILE A 208 -2.91 -10.60 -18.81
N HIS A 209 -2.82 -9.27 -18.96
CA HIS A 209 -1.55 -8.53 -19.05
C HIS A 209 -1.15 -7.99 -17.68
N ASN A 210 0.13 -8.02 -17.40
CA ASN A 210 0.68 -7.25 -16.28
C ASN A 210 0.76 -5.76 -16.65
N TYR A 211 1.15 -4.94 -15.69
CA TYR A 211 1.30 -3.48 -15.93
C TYR A 211 2.23 -3.14 -17.12
N UNK A 212 3.05 -4.07 -17.42
CA UNK A 212 3.85 -3.96 -18.40
C UNK A 212 3.47 -4.39 -19.64
N GLY A 213 2.41 -4.90 -19.83
CA GLY A 213 1.85 -5.42 -21.08
C GLY A 213 2.31 -6.83 -21.47
N ARG A 214 2.99 -7.54 -20.58
CA ARG A 214 3.35 -8.94 -20.82
C ARG A 214 2.18 -9.84 -20.41
N VAL A 215 1.84 -10.82 -21.22
CA VAL A 215 0.80 -11.81 -20.91
C VAL A 215 1.30 -12.70 -19.77
N VAL A 216 0.54 -12.80 -18.69
CA VAL A 216 0.89 -13.55 -17.47
C VAL A 216 -0.07 -14.70 -17.16
N GLY A 217 -1.24 -14.71 -17.79
CA GLY A 217 -2.26 -15.73 -17.61
C GLY A 217 -3.44 -15.50 -18.53
N PHE A 218 -4.47 -16.30 -18.36
CA PHE A 218 -5.67 -16.28 -19.21
C PHE A 218 -6.93 -16.49 -18.39
N GLY A 219 -7.99 -15.81 -18.79
CA GLY A 219 -9.36 -16.17 -18.47
C GLY A 219 -9.95 -16.94 -19.63
N GLY A 220 -10.72 -17.99 -19.36
CA GLY A 220 -11.39 -18.79 -20.38
C GLY A 220 -12.88 -18.87 -20.15
N ARG A 221 -13.71 -18.32 -21.04
CA ARG A 221 -15.18 -18.38 -20.96
C ARG A 221 -15.74 -19.52 -21.83
N ALA A 222 -16.60 -20.33 -21.23
CA ALA A 222 -17.30 -21.43 -21.93
C ALA A 222 -18.44 -20.88 -22.80
N PHE A 223 -18.68 -21.51 -23.93
CA PHE A 223 -19.80 -21.21 -24.83
C PHE A 223 -21.11 -21.89 -24.38
N ASN A 224 -21.01 -23.01 -23.68
CA ASN A 224 -22.13 -23.89 -23.39
C ASN A 224 -22.33 -24.01 -21.86
N SER A 225 -23.57 -23.90 -21.42
CA SER A 225 -24.00 -24.08 -20.01
C SER A 225 -23.72 -25.50 -19.47
N LYS A 226 -23.48 -26.48 -20.31
CA LYS A 226 -23.11 -27.86 -19.92
C LYS A 226 -21.68 -27.98 -19.36
N GLN A 227 -20.82 -26.98 -19.52
CA GLN A 227 -19.48 -26.94 -18.87
C GLN A 227 -19.62 -26.53 -17.41
N LYS A 228 -19.03 -27.29 -16.49
CA LYS A 228 -19.10 -27.10 -15.02
C LYS A 228 -18.76 -25.67 -14.55
N ALA A 229 -17.93 -24.93 -15.28
CA ALA A 229 -17.54 -23.57 -14.92
C ALA A 229 -17.68 -22.62 -16.12
N LYS A 230 -18.57 -21.64 -16.00
CA LYS A 230 -18.77 -20.57 -17.00
C LYS A 230 -17.44 -19.85 -17.30
N TYR A 231 -16.68 -19.50 -16.26
CA TYR A 231 -15.34 -18.91 -16.34
C TYR A 231 -14.29 -19.79 -15.67
N LEU A 232 -13.10 -19.87 -16.25
CA LEU A 232 -11.94 -20.58 -15.72
C LEU A 232 -10.71 -19.69 -15.88
N ASN A 233 -9.96 -19.48 -14.79
CA ASN A 233 -8.75 -18.67 -14.80
C ASN A 233 -7.49 -19.53 -14.72
N SER A 234 -6.35 -18.98 -15.17
CA SER A 234 -5.02 -19.55 -14.91
C SER A 234 -4.80 -19.71 -13.40
N PRO A 235 -4.13 -20.78 -12.97
CA PRO A 235 -3.74 -20.92 -11.56
C PRO A 235 -2.60 -19.97 -11.20
N UNK A 236 -2.28 -19.56 -10.04
CA UNK A 236 -1.24 -18.94 -9.69
C UNK A 236 -0.09 -19.59 -10.21
N SER A 237 0.85 -18.81 -10.50
CA SER A 237 2.16 -19.21 -11.03
C SER A 237 3.23 -18.16 -10.65
N PRO A 238 4.53 -18.43 -10.87
CA PRO A 238 5.58 -17.43 -10.56
C PRO A 238 5.44 -16.09 -11.31
N ILE A 239 4.61 -16.04 -12.37
CA ILE A 239 4.33 -14.81 -13.14
C ILE A 239 2.88 -14.32 -13.01
N TYR A 240 1.99 -15.08 -12.34
CA TYR A 240 0.56 -14.74 -12.24
C TYR A 240 0.02 -14.91 -10.83
N TYR A 241 -0.32 -13.81 -10.20
CA TYR A 241 -1.02 -13.75 -8.93
C TYR A 241 -2.30 -12.92 -9.12
N LYS A 242 -3.44 -13.59 -9.17
CA LYS A 242 -4.75 -12.99 -9.46
C LYS A 242 -5.07 -11.81 -8.53
N SER A 243 -4.80 -11.94 -7.24
CA SER A 243 -5.03 -10.89 -6.22
C SER A 243 -4.12 -9.64 -6.37
N LYS A 244 -3.14 -9.68 -7.28
CA LYS A 244 -2.21 -8.55 -7.52
C LYS A 244 -2.42 -7.87 -8.88
N LEU A 245 -3.39 -8.30 -9.64
CA LEU A 245 -3.62 -7.83 -11.01
C LEU A 245 -5.09 -7.42 -11.22
N UNK A 246 -5.55 -6.56 -12.12
CA UNK A 246 -6.72 -6.19 -12.59
C UNK A 246 -6.76 -6.43 -14.01
N TYR A 247 -7.64 -7.04 -14.58
CA TYR A 247 -7.78 -7.21 -16.03
C TYR A 247 -8.01 -5.85 -16.70
N GLY A 248 -7.40 -5.63 -17.84
CA GLY A 248 -7.50 -4.35 -18.57
C GLY A 248 -6.56 -3.25 -18.08
N ILE A 249 -5.78 -3.45 -17.02
CA ILE A 249 -4.91 -2.41 -16.46
C ILE A 249 -3.87 -1.89 -17.47
N PHE A 250 -3.34 -2.76 -18.33
CA PHE A 250 -2.36 -2.36 -19.36
C PHE A 250 -3.00 -1.40 -20.37
N GLN A 251 -4.20 -1.74 -20.84
CA GLN A 251 -4.96 -0.93 -21.79
C GLN A 251 -5.48 0.37 -21.16
N ALA A 252 -5.86 0.33 -19.89
CA ALA A 252 -6.54 1.43 -19.18
C ALA A 252 -5.60 2.47 -18.58
N LYS A 253 -4.38 2.13 -18.19
CA LYS A 253 -3.50 2.96 -17.33
C LYS A 253 -3.29 4.41 -17.79
N GLN A 254 -3.13 4.64 -19.09
CA GLN A 254 -2.99 6.00 -19.67
C GLN A 254 -4.31 6.78 -19.57
N HIS A 255 -5.42 6.10 -19.80
CA HIS A 255 -6.77 6.70 -19.71
C HIS A 255 -7.14 6.99 -18.26
N ILE A 256 -6.78 6.11 -17.31
CA ILE A 256 -6.96 6.34 -15.86
C ILE A 256 -6.20 7.61 -15.43
N ALA A 257 -4.94 7.76 -15.84
CA ALA A 257 -4.14 8.95 -15.52
C ALA A 257 -4.74 10.22 -16.15
N LYS A 258 -5.14 10.15 -17.41
CA LYS A 258 -5.72 11.28 -18.15
C LYS A 258 -7.08 11.74 -17.57
N GLU A 259 -7.97 10.78 -17.30
CA GLU A 259 -9.34 11.06 -16.80
C GLU A 259 -9.36 11.26 -15.26
N ASN A 260 -8.23 11.00 -14.59
CA ASN A 260 -8.07 11.04 -13.14
C ASN A 260 -9.18 10.26 -12.41
N ASN A 261 -9.61 9.13 -12.99
CA ASN A 261 -10.62 8.24 -12.41
C ASN A 261 -10.46 6.83 -12.99
N CYS A 262 -10.70 5.81 -12.16
CA CYS A 262 -10.69 4.41 -12.60
C CYS A 262 -12.06 3.78 -12.33
N TYR A 263 -12.74 3.32 -13.38
CA TYR A 263 -13.93 2.49 -13.25
C TYR A 263 -13.49 1.06 -12.91
N ILE A 264 -14.15 0.46 -11.92
CA ILE A 264 -13.89 -0.92 -11.49
C ILE A 264 -15.16 -1.74 -11.70
N VAL A 265 -15.04 -2.78 -12.52
CA VAL A 265 -16.13 -3.70 -12.88
C VAL A 265 -15.78 -5.14 -12.43
N GLU A 266 -16.71 -6.10 -12.59
CA GLU A 266 -16.49 -7.48 -12.13
C GLU A 266 -15.76 -8.35 -13.15
N GLY A 267 -16.14 -8.31 -14.42
CA GLY A 267 -15.76 -9.29 -15.43
C GLY A 267 -14.94 -8.78 -16.62
N TYR A 268 -14.45 -9.72 -17.39
CA TYR A 268 -13.69 -9.47 -18.64
C TYR A 268 -14.53 -8.74 -19.68
N THR A 269 -15.77 -9.21 -19.88
CA THR A 269 -16.71 -8.67 -20.86
C THR A 269 -17.10 -7.24 -20.51
N ASP A 270 -17.29 -6.93 -19.23
CA ASP A 270 -17.63 -5.56 -18.76
C ASP A 270 -16.55 -4.55 -19.17
N VAL A 271 -15.26 -4.90 -18.96
CA VAL A 271 -14.13 -4.05 -19.39
C VAL A 271 -14.18 -3.80 -20.90
N ILE A 272 -14.40 -4.84 -21.68
CA ILE A 272 -14.38 -4.76 -23.15
C ILE A 272 -15.59 -3.92 -23.64
N SER A 273 -16.77 -4.17 -23.10
CA SER A 273 -18.01 -3.46 -23.46
C SER A 273 -17.95 -1.97 -23.08
N MET A 274 -17.36 -1.64 -21.91
CA MET A 274 -17.09 -0.25 -21.54
C MET A 274 -16.08 0.41 -22.48
N HIS A 275 -15.02 -0.29 -22.89
CA HIS A 275 -14.06 0.20 -23.89
C HIS A 275 -14.74 0.52 -25.23
N MET A 276 -15.68 -0.30 -25.68
CA MET A 276 -16.47 -0.05 -26.92
C MET A 276 -17.28 1.24 -26.82
N LYS A 277 -17.70 1.61 -25.60
CA LYS A 277 -18.42 2.86 -25.31
C LYS A 277 -17.48 4.02 -24.93
N ASN A 278 -16.20 3.89 -25.25
CA ASN A 278 -15.14 4.88 -24.99
C ASN A 278 -14.79 5.16 -23.49
N UNK A 279 -15.30 4.43 -22.48
CA UNK A 279 -14.95 4.31 -21.25
C UNK A 279 -13.84 3.46 -21.09
N LYS A 280 -12.53 3.99 -21.45
CA LYS A 280 -11.27 3.24 -21.56
C LYS A 280 -10.49 3.16 -20.24
N ASN A 281 -10.83 3.97 -19.26
CA ASN A 281 -10.28 4.00 -17.90
C ASN A 281 -10.97 2.96 -16.98
N VAL A 282 -11.14 1.73 -17.46
CA VAL A 282 -11.89 0.66 -16.78
C VAL A 282 -11.03 -0.58 -16.59
N VAL A 283 -11.14 -1.22 -15.41
CA VAL A 283 -10.44 -2.46 -15.04
C VAL A 283 -11.38 -3.42 -14.31
N ALA A 284 -11.04 -4.72 -14.29
CA ALA A 284 -11.82 -5.72 -13.55
C ALA A 284 -10.98 -6.54 -12.57
N ALA A 285 -11.62 -6.93 -11.44
CA ALA A 285 -11.08 -7.90 -10.48
C ALA A 285 -11.16 -9.35 -10.98
N SER A 286 -12.07 -9.61 -11.95
CA SER A 286 -12.18 -10.86 -12.75
C SER A 286 -12.43 -12.13 -11.93
N GLY A 287 -13.51 -12.13 -11.14
CA GLY A 287 -13.97 -13.29 -10.39
C GLY A 287 -13.23 -13.53 -9.07
N THR A 288 -12.77 -12.45 -8.44
CA THR A 288 -12.34 -12.40 -7.03
C THR A 288 -12.84 -11.09 -6.42
N ALA A 289 -13.06 -11.08 -5.11
CA ALA A 289 -13.25 -9.81 -4.41
C ALA A 289 -12.01 -8.92 -4.62
N LEU A 290 -12.23 -7.64 -4.82
CA LEU A 290 -11.15 -6.65 -4.97
C LEU A 290 -10.34 -6.57 -3.67
N GLY A 291 -9.02 -6.63 -3.78
CA GLY A 291 -8.12 -6.64 -2.62
C GLY A 291 -7.21 -5.41 -2.54
N ASN A 292 -6.57 -5.22 -1.38
CA ASN A 292 -5.70 -4.06 -1.11
C ASN A 292 -4.59 -3.89 -2.15
N TYR A 293 -3.97 -4.99 -2.64
CA TYR A 293 -2.92 -4.92 -3.67
C TYR A 293 -3.43 -4.32 -4.99
N GLN A 294 -4.66 -4.67 -5.37
CA GLN A 294 -5.29 -4.17 -6.59
C GLN A 294 -5.65 -2.69 -6.44
N LEU A 295 -6.19 -2.29 -5.28
CA LEU A 295 -6.47 -0.87 -4.96
C LEU A 295 -5.19 -0.04 -4.96
N ARG A 296 -4.12 -0.53 -4.33
CA ARG A 296 -2.80 0.15 -4.32
C ARG A 296 -2.21 0.28 -5.74
N LEU A 297 -2.45 -0.70 -6.63
CA LEU A 297 -2.02 -0.61 -8.02
C LEU A 297 -2.74 0.55 -8.74
N ILE A 298 -4.04 0.72 -8.51
CA ILE A 298 -4.82 1.84 -9.05
C ILE A 298 -4.40 3.16 -8.38
N ASN A 299 -4.21 3.17 -7.06
CA ASN A 299 -3.85 4.35 -6.26
C ASN A 299 -2.51 4.96 -6.69
N ARG A 300 -1.62 4.19 -7.30
CA ARG A 300 -0.37 4.71 -7.93
C ARG A 300 -0.65 5.58 -9.16
N ILE A 301 -1.85 5.51 -9.74
CA ILE A 301 -2.23 6.23 -10.96
C ILE A 301 -3.25 7.33 -10.64
N THR A 302 -4.25 7.03 -9.81
CA THR A 302 -5.33 7.95 -9.40
C THR A 302 -5.88 7.57 -8.03
N GLU A 303 -6.22 8.58 -7.23
CA GLU A 303 -6.93 8.41 -5.95
C GLU A 303 -8.44 8.18 -6.15
N ASN A 304 -8.96 8.44 -7.36
CA ASN A 304 -10.39 8.46 -7.65
C ASN A 304 -10.81 7.15 -8.32
N ILE A 305 -11.77 6.46 -7.72
CA ILE A 305 -12.35 5.23 -8.28
C ILE A 305 -13.86 5.33 -8.33
N THR A 306 -14.43 4.68 -9.33
CA THR A 306 -15.89 4.53 -9.46
C THR A 306 -16.20 3.04 -9.59
N LEU A 307 -16.93 2.48 -8.62
CA LEU A 307 -17.37 1.08 -8.64
C LEU A 307 -18.61 0.98 -9.51
N LEU A 308 -18.61 0.00 -10.39
CA LEU A 308 -19.71 -0.32 -11.29
C LEU A 308 -19.90 -1.84 -11.29
N PHE A 309 -20.52 -2.33 -10.23
CA PHE A 309 -20.74 -3.76 -9.99
C PHE A 309 -22.19 -4.15 -10.35
N ASP A 310 -22.43 -5.45 -10.47
CA ASP A 310 -23.72 -6.01 -10.87
C ASP A 310 -24.84 -5.55 -9.89
N GLY A 311 -26.04 -5.31 -10.41
CA GLY A 311 -27.20 -4.84 -9.65
C GLY A 311 -27.90 -5.91 -8.81
N ASP A 312 -27.22 -7.03 -8.53
CA ASP A 312 -27.74 -8.13 -7.71
C ASP A 312 -27.23 -8.06 -6.25
N SER A 313 -27.70 -8.93 -5.38
CA SER A 313 -27.31 -8.98 -3.97
C SER A 313 -25.81 -9.29 -3.77
N ALA A 314 -25.20 -10.07 -4.65
CA ALA A 314 -23.76 -10.40 -4.58
C ALA A 314 -22.91 -9.16 -4.94
N GLY A 315 -23.27 -8.43 -5.98
CA GLY A 315 -22.63 -7.18 -6.39
C GLY A 315 -22.76 -6.08 -5.32
N ILE A 316 -23.93 -5.93 -4.68
CA ILE A 316 -24.14 -4.99 -3.57
C ILE A 316 -23.20 -5.32 -2.39
N ASN A 317 -23.06 -6.59 -2.03
CA ASN A 317 -22.17 -7.04 -0.97
C ASN A 317 -20.70 -6.80 -1.33
N ALA A 318 -20.31 -7.08 -2.58
CA ALA A 318 -18.97 -6.81 -3.12
C ALA A 318 -18.65 -5.30 -3.09
N THR A 319 -19.62 -4.46 -3.44
CA THR A 319 -19.52 -2.98 -3.37
C THR A 319 -19.23 -2.53 -1.94
N ASN A 320 -19.98 -2.96 -0.97
CA ASN A 320 -19.77 -2.61 0.44
C ASN A 320 -18.40 -3.02 0.97
N UNK A 321 -17.98 -4.03 0.60
CA UNK A 321 -16.78 -4.54 0.91
C UNK A 321 -15.71 -3.81 0.38
N THR A 322 -15.81 -3.41 -0.86
CA THR A 322 -14.83 -2.63 -1.60
C THR A 322 -14.77 -1.16 -1.13
N ILE A 323 -15.88 -0.53 -0.81
CA ILE A 323 -15.94 0.82 -0.23
C ILE A 323 -15.01 0.92 0.98
N ASP A 324 -15.15 0.04 1.94
CA ASP A 324 -14.39 0.08 3.19
C ASP A 324 -12.87 -0.09 2.93
N LEU A 325 -12.48 -0.99 2.01
CA LEU A 325 -11.08 -1.19 1.59
C LEU A 325 -10.51 0.05 0.90
N ALA A 326 -11.26 0.66 -0.02
CA ALA A 326 -10.83 1.83 -0.77
C ALA A 326 -10.65 3.06 0.14
N LEU A 327 -11.59 3.28 1.05
CA LEU A 327 -11.50 4.36 2.05
C LEU A 327 -10.28 4.17 2.96
N ASN A 328 -9.98 2.94 3.36
CA ASN A 328 -8.80 2.62 4.18
C ASN A 328 -7.48 2.88 3.44
N GLU A 329 -7.45 2.73 2.11
CA GLU A 329 -6.29 3.07 1.27
C GLU A 329 -6.25 4.58 0.91
N GLY A 330 -7.18 5.40 1.47
CA GLY A 330 -7.25 6.86 1.27
C GLY A 330 -7.82 7.29 -0.07
N MET A 331 -8.55 6.41 -0.77
CA MET A 331 -9.12 6.68 -2.10
C MET A 331 -10.51 7.32 -1.99
N ASN A 332 -10.84 8.10 -3.01
CA ASN A 332 -12.19 8.66 -3.20
C ASN A 332 -13.09 7.65 -3.95
N UNK A 333 -14.32 6.95 -3.56
CA UNK A 333 -15.04 6.00 -4.08
C UNK A 333 -16.33 6.47 -4.44
N ASN A 334 -16.55 6.63 -5.57
CA ASN A 334 -17.92 6.80 -6.09
C ASN A 334 -18.50 5.44 -6.50
N ILE A 335 -19.81 5.36 -6.52
CA ILE A 335 -20.53 4.15 -6.92
C ILE A 335 -21.57 4.54 -7.96
N VAL A 336 -21.67 3.74 -9.04
CA VAL A 336 -22.79 3.78 -10.00
C VAL A 336 -23.52 2.46 -9.84
N GLN A 337 -24.78 2.55 -9.44
CA GLN A 337 -25.62 1.35 -9.29
C GLN A 337 -26.29 0.98 -10.61
N UNK A 338 -26.09 -0.13 -11.15
CA UNK A 338 -26.67 -0.66 -12.26
C UNK A 338 -28.07 -0.94 -11.94
N PRO A 339 -29.03 -0.77 -12.77
CA PRO A 339 -30.42 -1.20 -12.57
C PRO A 339 -30.52 -2.69 -12.18
N ASN A 340 -31.62 -3.02 -11.51
CA ASN A 340 -31.83 -4.41 -11.04
C ASN A 340 -31.64 -5.41 -12.17
N ASN A 341 -30.85 -6.45 -11.93
CA ASN A 341 -30.52 -7.55 -12.86
C ASN A 341 -29.75 -7.12 -14.13
N GLU A 342 -29.15 -5.93 -14.12
CA GLU A 342 -28.23 -5.49 -15.18
C GLU A 342 -26.79 -5.60 -14.68
N ASP A 343 -25.89 -5.88 -15.62
CA ASP A 343 -24.45 -5.80 -15.44
C ASP A 343 -23.86 -4.71 -16.40
N PRO A 344 -22.62 -4.29 -16.22
CA PRO A 344 -22.01 -3.25 -17.09
C PRO A 344 -21.98 -3.64 -18.58
N ASP A 345 -21.85 -4.92 -18.89
CA ASP A 345 -21.86 -5.49 -20.24
C ASP A 345 -23.27 -5.29 -20.86
N SER A 346 -24.33 -5.70 -20.23
CA SER A 346 -25.72 -5.55 -20.66
C SER A 346 -26.18 -4.10 -20.74
N UNK A 347 -25.77 -3.33 -19.84
CA UNK A 347 -26.06 -1.99 -19.88
C UNK A 347 -25.45 -1.35 -21.03
N SER A 348 -24.14 -1.59 -21.24
CA SER A 348 -23.42 -1.09 -22.41
C SER A 348 -24.05 -1.49 -23.77
N UNK A 349 -24.51 -2.53 -23.78
CA UNK A 349 -25.06 -3.00 -24.91
C UNK A 349 -26.22 -2.32 -25.32
N LYS A 350 -27.08 -1.74 -24.42
CA LYS A 350 -28.35 -1.07 -24.69
C LYS A 350 -28.21 0.43 -24.97
N LEU A 351 -27.20 1.08 -24.43
CA LEU A 351 -26.96 2.52 -24.49
C LEU A 351 -25.98 2.89 -25.59
N SER A 352 -26.14 4.09 -26.16
CA SER A 352 -25.15 4.71 -27.05
C SER A 352 -23.89 5.15 -26.28
N UNK A 353 -22.98 5.49 -26.70
CA UNK A 353 -21.81 5.95 -26.14
C UNK A 353 -22.03 7.12 -25.36
N HIS A 354 -22.88 8.17 -26.03
CA HIS A 354 -23.30 9.39 -25.35
C HIS A 354 -24.13 9.08 -24.10
N ASP A 355 -25.13 8.29 -24.23
CA ASP A 355 -26.00 7.87 -23.12
C ASP A 355 -25.26 7.05 -22.05
N UNK A 356 -24.20 6.30 -22.20
CA UNK A 356 -23.45 5.61 -21.32
C UNK A 356 -22.71 6.44 -20.50
N UNK A 357 -22.26 7.55 -21.03
CA UNK A 357 -21.52 8.48 -20.40
C UNK A 357 -22.35 9.30 -19.52
N LYS A 358 -23.50 9.81 -20.04
CA LYS A 358 -24.57 10.54 -19.31
C LYS A 358 -25.06 9.72 -18.11
N PHE A 359 -25.40 8.48 -18.31
CA PHE A 359 -25.83 7.55 -17.24
C PHE A 359 -24.80 7.46 -16.11
N LEU A 360 -23.59 7.28 -16.42
CA LEU A 360 -22.49 7.21 -15.42
C LEU A 360 -22.33 8.50 -14.59
N UNK A 361 -22.58 9.34 -15.20
CA UNK A 361 -22.44 10.57 -14.60
C UNK A 361 -23.57 10.91 -13.71
N GLU A 362 -24.74 10.79 -14.19
CA GLU A 362 -25.97 11.14 -13.46
C GLU A 362 -26.23 10.21 -12.26
N ASN A 363 -25.79 8.97 -12.33
CA ASN A 363 -26.05 7.93 -11.32
C ASN A 363 -24.84 7.66 -10.42
N SER A 364 -23.85 8.58 -10.46
CA SER A 364 -22.66 8.48 -9.61
C SER A 364 -22.88 9.07 -8.21
N UNK A 365 -23.07 8.24 -7.24
CA UNK A 365 -23.23 8.55 -5.92
C UNK A 365 -21.97 8.33 -5.20
N ASN A 366 -21.69 9.28 -4.18
CA ASN A 366 -20.58 9.11 -3.24
C ASN A 366 -20.81 7.92 -2.26
N UNK A 367 -19.97 7.39 -1.73
CA UNK A 367 -20.01 6.40 -0.95
C UNK A 367 -20.96 6.41 0.06
N VAL A 368 -20.96 7.62 0.78
CA VAL A 368 -21.91 7.80 1.90
C VAL A 368 -23.35 7.91 1.39
N GLU A 369 -23.55 8.68 0.35
CA GLU A 369 -24.86 8.80 -0.31
C GLU A 369 -25.42 7.44 -0.73
N TYR A 370 -24.59 6.61 -1.36
CA TYR A 370 -24.95 5.24 -1.74
C TYR A 370 -25.39 4.40 -0.53
N LYS A 371 -24.62 4.44 0.57
CA LYS A 371 -24.98 3.69 1.80
C LYS A 371 -26.25 4.23 2.47
N ILE A 372 -26.48 5.54 2.41
CA ILE A 372 -27.73 6.16 2.90
C ILE A 372 -28.93 5.65 2.08
N THR A 373 -28.81 5.64 0.76
CA THR A 373 -29.86 5.14 -0.17
C THR A 373 -30.16 3.66 0.10
N LEU A 374 -29.13 2.82 0.21
CA LEU A 374 -29.27 1.39 0.53
C LEU A 374 -29.91 1.15 1.90
N ALA A 375 -29.61 1.99 2.88
CA ALA A 375 -30.15 1.85 4.25
C ALA A 375 -31.67 2.04 4.28
N ASN A 376 -32.23 2.86 3.36
CA ASN A 376 -33.66 3.17 3.23
C ASN A 376 -34.30 3.47 4.60
N PHE A 377 -33.79 4.51 5.27
CA PHE A 377 -34.19 4.87 6.65
C PHE A 377 -35.68 5.11 6.82
N GLN A 378 -36.38 5.51 5.76
CA GLN A 378 -37.84 5.78 5.78
C GLN A 378 -38.67 4.50 6.00
N SER A 379 -38.15 3.34 5.62
CA SER A 379 -38.84 2.06 5.78
C SER A 379 -38.56 1.37 7.12
N LEU A 380 -37.69 1.97 7.99
CA LEU A 380 -37.24 1.35 9.24
C LEU A 380 -38.00 1.87 10.44
N ASN A 381 -38.69 0.98 11.14
CA ASN A 381 -39.49 1.29 12.35
C ASN A 381 -38.75 1.02 13.67
N UNK A 382 -37.50 0.33 13.78
CA UNK A 382 -36.88 -0.05 14.75
C UNK A 382 -35.79 0.78 15.02
N PRO A 383 -35.88 1.44 16.15
CA PRO A 383 -34.74 2.30 16.51
C PRO A 383 -33.39 1.57 16.55
N LYS A 384 -33.34 0.34 17.01
CA LYS A 384 -32.12 -0.50 17.02
C LYS A 384 -31.56 -0.70 15.61
N GLU A 385 -32.41 -0.91 14.67
CA GLU A 385 -32.04 -1.07 13.27
C GLU A 385 -31.52 0.23 12.66
N UNK A 386 -32.11 1.18 12.97
CA UNK A 386 -31.73 2.45 12.56
C UNK A 386 -30.41 2.81 13.08
N UNK A 387 -30.06 2.46 14.14
CA UNK A 387 -28.86 2.64 14.68
C UNK A 387 -27.78 1.79 14.15
N SER A 388 -28.05 0.58 13.95
CA SER A 388 -27.13 -0.36 13.29
C SER A 388 -26.70 0.10 11.89
N LYS A 389 -27.62 0.51 11.07
CA LYS A 389 -27.32 1.01 9.72
C LYS A 389 -26.53 2.34 9.75
N LYS A 390 -26.85 3.27 10.66
CA LYS A 390 -26.06 4.51 10.86
C LYS A 390 -24.63 4.17 11.29
N ARG A 391 -24.45 3.25 12.24
CA ARG A 391 -23.10 2.79 12.67
C ARG A 391 -22.31 2.16 11.52
N ASN A 392 -22.94 1.45 10.61
CA ASN A 392 -22.28 0.90 9.42
C ASN A 392 -21.69 2.03 8.54
N ILE A 393 -22.44 3.13 8.36
CA ILE A 393 -21.98 4.31 7.61
C ILE A 393 -20.82 5.00 8.37
N PHE A 394 -20.97 5.21 9.68
CA PHE A 394 -19.91 5.80 10.53
C PHE A 394 -18.62 4.97 10.48
N LYS A 395 -18.77 3.63 10.47
CA LYS A 395 -17.66 2.68 10.34
C LYS A 395 -16.91 2.89 9.03
N SER A 396 -17.61 3.05 7.90
CA SER A 396 -16.98 3.33 6.61
C SER A 396 -16.21 4.66 6.65
N ILE A 397 -16.81 5.73 7.17
CA ILE A 397 -16.16 7.03 7.33
C ILE A 397 -14.90 6.91 8.24
N SER A 398 -14.96 6.08 9.30
CA SER A 398 -13.84 5.88 10.21
C SER A 398 -12.58 5.27 9.55
N TYR A 399 -12.73 4.54 8.44
CA TYR A 399 -11.61 3.97 7.68
C TYR A 399 -10.77 5.05 6.97
N ILE A 400 -11.33 6.22 6.66
CA ILE A 400 -10.61 7.33 5.99
C ILE A 400 -9.40 7.72 6.86
N PRO A 401 -8.15 7.71 6.32
CA PRO A 401 -6.96 8.01 7.12
C PRO A 401 -6.89 9.46 7.60
N ASP A 402 -7.28 10.42 6.75
CA ASP A 402 -7.19 11.86 7.01
C ASP A 402 -8.33 12.33 7.92
N SER A 403 -7.98 13.04 9.00
CA SER A 403 -8.95 13.52 10.01
C SER A 403 -9.81 14.67 9.50
N LEU A 404 -9.27 15.54 8.63
CA LEU A 404 -10.02 16.67 8.07
C LEU A 404 -11.06 16.17 7.08
N ILE A 405 -10.70 15.19 6.24
CA ILE A 405 -11.64 14.57 5.29
C ILE A 405 -12.78 13.88 6.07
N ARG A 406 -12.47 13.17 7.18
CA ARG A 406 -13.51 12.57 8.04
C ARG A 406 -14.46 13.64 8.60
N ALA A 407 -13.92 14.76 9.08
CA ALA A 407 -14.72 15.88 9.62
C ALA A 407 -15.64 16.47 8.54
N GLU A 408 -15.13 16.66 7.32
CA GLU A 408 -15.94 17.16 6.19
C GLU A 408 -17.09 16.18 5.83
N TYR A 409 -16.82 14.87 5.86
CA TYR A 409 -17.88 13.86 5.69
C TYR A 409 -18.94 13.96 6.80
N CYS A 410 -18.53 14.12 8.06
CA CYS A 410 -19.46 14.27 9.19
C CYS A 410 -20.33 15.53 9.00
N LYS A 411 -19.69 16.66 8.71
CA LYS A 411 -20.33 17.97 8.44
C LYS A 411 -21.32 17.92 7.26
N LYS A 412 -21.00 17.17 6.21
CA LYS A 412 -21.86 17.08 5.00
C LYS A 412 -23.11 16.19 5.25
N TYR A 413 -22.98 15.12 6.06
CA TYR A 413 -24.01 14.07 6.08
C TYR A 413 -24.76 13.91 7.42
N PHE A 414 -24.40 14.65 8.50
CA PHE A 414 -25.02 14.50 9.81
C PHE A 414 -26.55 14.70 9.79
N SER A 415 -27.00 15.74 9.09
CA SER A 415 -28.45 16.07 8.99
C SER A 415 -29.24 14.99 8.25
N GLN A 416 -28.68 14.45 7.14
CA GLN A 416 -29.31 13.38 6.37
C GLN A 416 -29.44 12.08 7.19
N LEU A 417 -28.53 11.89 8.16
CA LEU A 417 -28.53 10.73 9.07
C LEU A 417 -29.35 10.99 10.34
N GLY A 418 -29.93 12.21 10.50
CA GLY A 418 -30.74 12.59 11.66
C GLY A 418 -29.99 12.44 12.98
N VAL A 419 -28.77 13.02 13.05
CA VAL A 419 -27.92 13.10 14.25
C VAL A 419 -27.30 14.50 14.33
N SER A 420 -26.75 14.91 15.48
CA SER A 420 -25.94 16.14 15.52
C SER A 420 -24.53 15.88 14.98
N GLU A 421 -23.89 16.93 14.48
CA GLU A 421 -22.50 16.84 13.97
C GLU A 421 -21.55 16.33 15.05
N GLU A 422 -21.70 16.82 16.29
CA GLU A 422 -20.88 16.39 17.45
C GLU A 422 -21.01 14.89 17.71
N VAL A 423 -22.22 14.36 17.72
CA VAL A 423 -22.49 12.92 17.95
C VAL A 423 -21.86 12.09 16.83
N MET A 424 -21.99 12.52 15.61
CA MET A 424 -21.38 11.84 14.47
C MET A 424 -19.83 11.86 14.54
N UNK A 425 -19.31 12.76 14.83
CA UNK A 425 -17.95 12.89 14.87
C UNK A 425 -17.35 12.12 15.96
N GLN A 426 -18.04 12.21 17.13
CA GLN A 426 -17.64 11.42 18.31
C GLN A 426 -17.71 9.91 18.02
N GLU A 427 -18.80 9.43 17.48
CA GLU A 427 -18.99 8.00 17.10
C GLU A 427 -17.96 7.55 16.07
N VAL A 428 -17.70 8.33 15.07
CA VAL A 428 -16.65 8.03 14.06
C VAL A 428 -15.26 7.94 14.72
N UNK A 429 -15.03 8.63 15.58
CA UNK A 429 -13.88 8.61 16.22
C UNK A 429 -13.73 7.47 17.12
N ASN A 430 -14.75 7.22 17.84
CA ASN A 430 -14.76 6.04 18.71
C ASN A 430 -14.56 4.74 17.90
N ILE A 431 -15.27 4.59 16.82
CA ILE A 431 -15.12 3.45 15.91
C ILE A 431 -13.68 3.37 15.36
N LYS A 432 -13.09 4.47 14.99
CA LYS A 432 -11.69 4.50 14.50
C LYS A 432 -10.70 4.07 15.59
N LYS A 433 -10.88 4.52 16.79
CA LYS A 433 -10.09 4.04 17.96
C LYS A 433 -10.24 2.51 18.12
N UNK A 434 -11.46 2.05 17.93
CA UNK A 434 -11.77 0.77 18.02
C UNK A 434 -11.28 -0.05 16.93
N UNK A 435 -11.31 0.47 15.84
CA UNK A 435 -10.83 -0.14 14.75
C UNK A 435 -9.39 -0.25 14.79
N ASN A 436 -8.52 0.79 15.20
CA ASN A 436 -7.07 0.83 15.36
C ASN A 436 -6.59 -0.13 16.46
N SER A 437 -7.26 -0.17 17.58
CA SER A 437 -6.94 -1.12 18.65
C SER A 437 -7.15 -2.58 18.20
N ALA A 438 -8.16 -2.88 17.41
CA ALA A 438 -8.42 -4.23 16.89
C ALA A 438 -7.38 -4.64 15.81
N LYS A 439 -6.97 -3.73 14.94
CA LYS A 439 -5.84 -3.95 13.99
C LYS A 439 -4.54 -4.20 14.75
N PHE A 440 -4.31 -3.43 15.77
CA PHE A 440 -3.14 -3.53 16.66
C PHE A 440 -3.16 -4.88 17.40
N GLN A 441 -4.35 -5.33 17.86
CA GLN A 441 -4.55 -6.66 18.49
C GLN A 441 -4.30 -7.82 17.51
N THR A 442 -4.78 -7.73 16.27
CA THR A 442 -4.56 -8.79 15.25
C THR A 442 -3.11 -8.86 14.78
N GLU A 443 -2.37 -7.77 14.79
CA GLU A 443 -0.91 -7.77 14.53
C GLU A 443 -0.15 -8.34 15.73
N ILE A 444 -0.59 -8.06 16.96
CA ILE A 444 -0.04 -8.59 18.23
C ILE A 444 -0.42 -10.07 18.43
N GLU A 445 -1.65 -10.49 18.09
CA GLU A 445 -2.11 -11.89 18.19
C GLU A 445 -1.36 -12.84 17.25
N LYS A 446 -0.76 -12.31 16.20
CA LYS A 446 0.15 -13.08 15.33
C LYS A 446 1.56 -13.21 15.90
N GLU A 447 1.92 -12.43 16.90
CA GLU A 447 3.25 -12.47 17.55
C GLU A 447 3.22 -12.87 19.04
N ASN A 448 2.19 -12.62 19.82
CA ASN A 448 2.04 -13.13 21.22
C ASN A 448 0.63 -12.90 21.81
N UNK A 449 0.02 -13.69 22.25
CA UNK A 449 -1.25 -13.65 22.75
C UNK A 449 -1.38 -13.29 24.16
N ILE A 450 -0.50 -12.53 24.58
CA ILE A 450 -0.64 -12.06 25.97
C ILE A 450 -0.55 -10.52 26.00
N ILE A 451 -1.53 -9.82 26.21
CA ILE A 451 -1.70 -8.56 26.97
C ILE A 451 -2.99 -7.82 26.56
N UNK A 452 -3.96 -7.91 27.30
CA UNK A 452 -5.18 -7.28 27.04
C UNK A 452 -5.48 -6.13 27.84
N GLN A 453 -4.86 -5.34 28.31
CA GLN A 453 -5.24 -4.13 29.09
C GLN A 453 -4.25 -2.94 29.01
N UNK A 454 -3.68 -2.98 28.10
CA UNK A 454 -2.84 -1.98 28.01
C UNK A 454 -3.05 -0.99 27.03
N ASP A 455 -4.20 -0.45 26.78
CA ASP A 455 -4.46 0.55 25.74
C ASP A 455 -3.62 1.81 25.88
N ASN A 456 -3.46 2.30 27.06
CA ASN A 456 -2.67 3.51 27.35
C ASN A 456 -1.16 3.25 27.41
N UNK A 457 -0.74 2.11 27.86
CA UNK A 457 0.56 1.80 28.00
C UNK A 457 1.28 1.48 26.76
N UNK A 458 0.70 0.93 25.85
CA UNK A 458 1.20 0.67 24.62
C UNK A 458 1.44 1.84 23.83
N ASN A 459 0.46 2.83 23.75
CA ASN A 459 0.63 4.11 23.06
C ASN A 459 1.75 4.96 23.67
N ILE A 460 1.86 4.98 24.96
CA ILE A 460 2.95 5.68 25.67
C ILE A 460 4.29 5.05 25.29
N LEU A 461 4.39 3.72 25.33
CA LEU A 461 5.61 2.97 24.98
C LEU A 461 6.02 3.23 23.52
N TYR A 462 5.06 3.19 22.58
CA TYR A 462 5.30 3.52 21.18
C TYR A 462 5.92 4.91 21.00
N ASN A 463 5.36 5.91 21.67
CA ASN A 463 5.85 7.29 21.57
C ASN A 463 7.23 7.46 22.21
N LEU A 464 7.51 6.74 23.29
CA LEU A 464 8.83 6.77 23.96
C LEU A 464 9.91 6.08 23.12
N GLU A 465 9.59 4.93 22.54
CA GLU A 465 10.49 4.22 21.62
C GLU A 465 10.75 5.06 20.36
N LYS A 466 9.69 5.63 19.78
CA LYS A 466 9.73 6.53 18.62
C LYS A 466 10.65 7.73 18.88
N GLU A 467 10.57 8.32 20.07
CA GLU A 467 11.40 9.47 20.46
C GLU A 467 12.88 9.09 20.54
N LEU A 468 13.22 7.93 21.11
CA LEU A 468 14.62 7.45 21.14
C LEU A 468 15.15 7.18 19.72
N ILE A 469 14.34 6.60 18.86
CA ILE A 469 14.71 6.38 17.44
C ILE A 469 14.88 7.75 16.73
N ARG A 470 14.02 8.72 16.99
CA ARG A 470 14.17 10.09 16.47
C ARG A 470 15.51 10.72 16.87
N LEU A 471 15.88 10.59 18.15
CA LEU A 471 17.15 11.10 18.67
C LEU A 471 18.34 10.39 18.00
N LEU A 472 18.28 9.07 17.85
CA LEU A 472 19.31 8.29 17.17
C LEU A 472 19.45 8.68 15.68
N LEU A 473 18.35 8.92 14.96
CA LEU A 473 18.40 9.27 13.54
C LEU A 473 18.89 10.72 13.31
N ASN A 474 18.55 11.66 14.19
CA ASN A 474 18.91 13.08 13.97
C ASN A 474 20.20 13.50 14.69
N TYR A 475 20.53 12.92 15.83
CA TYR A 475 21.57 13.40 16.73
C TYR A 475 22.58 12.34 17.20
N ALA A 476 22.57 11.13 16.67
CA ALA A 476 23.43 10.00 17.10
C ALA A 476 24.89 10.41 17.33
N ASN A 477 25.44 11.20 16.46
CA ASN A 477 26.86 11.67 16.47
C ASN A 477 27.11 12.99 17.27
N UNK A 478 26.13 13.63 17.81
CA UNK A 478 26.21 14.64 18.55
C UNK A 478 26.74 14.19 19.80
N THR A 479 27.91 14.88 20.27
CA THR A 479 28.64 14.58 21.49
C THR A 479 28.44 15.63 22.58
N PHE A 480 28.55 15.21 23.84
CA PHE A 480 28.51 16.08 25.04
C PHE A 480 29.37 15.46 26.15
N PHE A 481 29.65 16.24 27.20
CA PHE A 481 30.48 15.80 28.31
C PHE A 481 29.62 15.27 29.48
N ILE A 482 30.02 14.11 30.01
CA ILE A 482 29.58 13.54 31.28
C ILE A 482 30.82 13.32 32.09
N UNK A 483 30.96 14.01 33.01
CA UNK A 483 32.05 13.97 33.66
C UNK A 483 33.16 14.38 32.78
N GLU A 484 34.08 13.86 32.76
CA GLU A 484 35.25 14.08 31.88
C GLU A 484 35.20 13.31 30.54
N UNK A 485 34.25 12.35 30.26
CA UNK A 485 34.07 11.58 29.17
C UNK A 485 33.23 12.21 28.23
N LYS A 486 33.79 12.42 27.06
CA LYS A 486 33.04 12.92 25.89
C LYS A 486 32.33 11.74 25.22
N ILE A 487 31.03 11.69 25.31
CA ILE A 487 30.21 10.58 24.75
C ILE A 487 29.22 11.10 23.70
N SER A 488 28.82 10.24 22.78
CA SER A 488 27.80 10.56 21.78
C SER A 488 26.39 10.19 22.29
N VAL A 489 25.36 10.77 21.66
CA VAL A 489 23.95 10.39 21.91
C VAL A 489 23.76 8.90 21.66
N ALA A 490 24.32 8.37 20.58
CA ALA A 490 24.25 6.94 20.26
C ALA A 490 24.89 6.08 21.35
N GLU A 491 26.08 6.46 21.78
CA GLU A 491 26.81 5.78 22.85
C GLU A 491 25.98 5.74 24.13
N MET A 492 25.45 6.86 24.57
CA MET A 492 24.62 6.96 25.76
C MET A 492 23.38 6.04 25.71
N ILE A 493 22.63 6.10 24.60
CA ILE A 493 21.41 5.29 24.42
C ILE A 493 21.75 3.80 24.35
N ILE A 494 22.76 3.43 23.55
CA ILE A 494 23.13 2.03 23.32
C ILE A 494 23.68 1.39 24.61
N THR A 495 24.56 2.08 25.30
CA THR A 495 25.17 1.61 26.55
C THR A 495 24.11 1.42 27.64
N ASP A 496 23.24 2.40 27.82
CA ASP A 496 22.20 2.37 28.85
C ASP A 496 21.15 1.28 28.55
N LEU A 497 20.67 1.18 27.38
CA LEU A 497 19.72 0.13 27.00
C LEU A 497 20.32 -1.29 27.04
N UNK A 498 21.41 -1.33 26.73
CA UNK A 498 22.09 -2.49 26.77
C UNK A 498 22.27 -2.94 28.12
N PHE A 499 22.77 -2.06 29.07
CA PHE A 499 22.93 -2.33 30.52
C PHE A 499 21.60 -2.79 31.18
N UNK A 500 20.48 -2.19 30.69
CA UNK A 500 19.29 -2.45 31.13
C UNK A 500 18.61 -3.58 30.56
N GLN A 501 19.25 -4.22 29.66
CA GLN A 501 18.67 -5.28 28.85
C GLN A 501 17.29 -4.92 28.25
N ILE A 502 17.03 -3.64 28.04
CA ILE A 502 15.78 -3.15 27.44
C ILE A 502 15.84 -3.36 25.93
N LYS A 503 14.82 -4.04 25.37
CA LYS A 503 14.63 -4.25 23.93
C LYS A 503 13.44 -3.38 23.45
N PHE A 504 13.54 -2.89 22.23
CA PHE A 504 12.41 -2.20 21.59
C PHE A 504 11.27 -3.21 21.35
N SER A 505 10.08 -2.84 21.79
CA SER A 505 8.87 -3.69 21.68
C SER A 505 8.30 -3.69 20.26
N PHE A 506 8.49 -2.58 19.52
CA PHE A 506 7.99 -2.45 18.15
C PHE A 506 9.07 -2.89 17.17
N ASN A 507 8.74 -3.88 16.32
CA ASN A 507 9.67 -4.51 15.38
C ASN A 507 10.39 -3.49 14.50
N ILE A 508 9.70 -2.48 14.00
CA ILE A 508 10.28 -1.45 13.14
C ILE A 508 11.35 -0.62 13.88
N PHE A 509 11.09 -0.26 15.13
CA PHE A 509 12.04 0.49 15.96
C PHE A 509 13.24 -0.39 16.36
N ASN A 510 12.98 -1.66 16.65
CA ASN A 510 14.04 -2.65 16.94
C ASN A 510 14.97 -2.84 15.74
N GLN A 511 14.42 -2.91 14.53
CA GLN A 511 15.21 -2.99 13.28
C GLN A 511 16.09 -1.75 13.09
N ILE A 512 15.55 -0.55 13.25
CA ILE A 512 16.30 0.72 13.14
C ILE A 512 17.39 0.76 14.22
N TYR A 513 17.06 0.46 15.46
CA TYR A 513 18.02 0.42 16.58
C TYR A 513 19.17 -0.55 16.31
N ASN A 514 18.87 -1.73 15.90
CA ASN A 514 19.90 -2.72 15.54
C ASN A 514 20.76 -2.29 14.35
N UNK A 515 20.26 -1.54 13.53
CA UNK A 515 20.93 -1.05 12.47
C UNK A 515 21.82 -0.03 12.91
N VAL A 516 21.42 0.91 13.85
CA VAL A 516 22.25 1.94 14.50
C VAL A 516 23.35 1.30 15.32
N LYS A 517 23.04 0.38 16.16
CA LYS A 517 23.98 -0.38 17.00
C LYS A 517 25.05 -1.10 16.15
N UNK A 518 24.64 -1.51 15.20
CA UNK A 518 25.49 -2.12 14.34
C UNK A 518 26.47 -1.23 13.80
N SER A 519 26.10 -0.12 13.26
CA SER A 519 26.96 0.95 12.74
C SER A 519 27.88 1.55 13.82
N PHE A 520 27.36 1.83 14.96
CA PHE A 520 28.13 2.35 16.10
C PHE A 520 29.28 1.42 16.51
N LEU A 521 29.00 0.13 16.65
CA LEU A 521 30.02 -0.87 17.06
C LEU A 521 31.12 -1.09 16.00
N SER A 522 30.84 -0.85 14.70
CA SER A 522 31.79 -1.03 13.61
C SER A 522 32.64 0.21 13.31
N SER A 523 32.17 1.42 13.51
CA SER A 523 32.83 2.65 13.04
C SER A 523 32.64 3.92 13.92
N UNK A 524 31.63 3.68 14.70
CA UNK A 524 31.38 4.70 15.51
C UNK A 524 30.58 5.78 14.96
N TYR A 525 30.47 5.81 13.76
CA TYR A 525 29.77 6.89 13.06
C TYR A 525 28.50 6.34 12.39
N ILE A 526 27.43 7.11 12.49
CA ILE A 526 26.13 6.67 11.97
C ILE A 526 25.68 7.60 10.82
N UNK A 527 25.58 7.10 9.81
CA UNK A 527 25.24 7.75 8.69
C UNK A 527 23.84 7.62 8.46
N LEU A 528 23.15 8.67 8.44
CA LEU A 528 21.72 8.77 8.15
C LEU A 528 21.35 8.16 6.78
N LYS A 529 22.26 8.24 5.83
CA LYS A 529 22.05 7.68 4.48
C LYS A 529 21.68 6.19 4.48
N HIS A 530 22.14 5.40 5.45
CA HIS A 530 21.80 3.98 5.58
C HIS A 530 20.30 3.76 5.83
N PHE A 531 19.65 4.68 6.49
CA PHE A 531 18.23 4.59 6.86
C PHE A 531 17.31 5.17 5.78
N ILE A 532 17.72 6.24 5.15
CA ILE A 532 16.96 6.85 4.04
C ILE A 532 17.11 6.13 2.69
N UNK A 533 17.96 5.21 2.68
CA UNK A 533 18.15 4.46 1.64
C UNK A 533 17.88 3.08 1.88
N HIS A 534 17.25 2.78 2.80
CA HIS A 534 17.01 1.37 3.17
C HIS A 534 16.10 0.66 2.15
N SER A 535 16.40 -0.61 1.89
CA SER A 535 15.63 -1.42 0.91
C SER A 535 14.20 -1.77 1.38
N ASP A 536 13.97 -1.78 2.67
CA ASP A 536 12.65 -1.94 3.29
C ASP A 536 11.92 -0.59 3.24
N GLU A 537 10.77 -0.56 2.58
CA GLU A 537 9.94 0.65 2.39
C GLU A 537 9.44 1.24 3.72
N ASP A 538 9.11 0.45 4.67
CA ASP A 538 8.70 0.89 6.01
C ASP A 538 9.85 1.48 6.81
N UNK A 539 10.99 1.07 6.75
CA UNK A 539 12.13 1.55 7.27
C UNK A 539 12.49 2.79 6.66
N UNK A 540 12.34 3.01 5.49
CA UNK A 540 12.58 4.13 4.75
C UNK A 540 11.69 5.17 5.12
N LYS A 541 10.34 4.91 5.11
CA LYS A 541 9.24 5.83 5.42
C LYS A 541 9.33 6.40 6.84
N ILE A 542 9.42 5.54 7.85
CA ILE A 542 9.53 5.96 9.26
C ILE A 542 10.80 6.78 9.49
N SER A 543 11.92 6.37 8.93
CA SER A 543 13.18 7.12 9.07
C SER A 543 13.05 8.53 8.48
N ILE A 544 12.46 8.66 7.31
CA ILE A 544 12.19 9.95 6.65
C ILE A 544 11.23 10.81 7.50
N ASP A 545 10.16 10.22 8.01
CA ASP A 545 9.19 10.92 8.87
C ASP A 545 9.86 11.45 10.14
N LEU A 546 10.70 10.66 10.78
CA LEU A 546 11.47 11.06 11.98
C LEU A 546 12.62 12.03 11.68
N UNK A 547 13.11 11.97 10.62
CA UNK A 547 14.09 12.73 10.20
C UNK A 547 13.65 13.98 9.78
N SER A 548 12.28 14.26 9.29
CA SER A 548 11.68 15.50 8.77
C SER A 548 11.20 16.44 9.89
N GLU A 549 11.59 17.67 9.82
CA GLU A 549 11.17 18.70 10.78
C GLU A 549 10.04 19.54 10.18
N LYS A 550 8.88 19.55 10.85
CA LYS A 550 7.71 20.33 10.43
C LYS A 550 7.92 21.84 10.59
N HIS A 551 8.66 22.23 11.62
CA HIS A 551 8.92 23.64 11.96
C HIS A 551 10.40 23.84 12.27
N SER A 552 11.03 24.83 11.65
CA SER A 552 12.36 25.31 12.01
C SER A 552 12.22 26.65 12.75
N ILE A 553 12.99 26.81 13.80
CA ILE A 553 13.01 28.09 14.56
C ILE A 553 13.70 29.13 13.67
N SER A 554 12.99 30.23 13.37
CA SER A 554 13.56 31.33 12.59
C SER A 554 14.62 32.09 13.41
N ASN A 555 15.72 32.43 12.80
CA ASN A 555 16.78 33.29 13.40
C ASN A 555 16.24 34.66 13.82
N ASN A 556 15.12 35.12 13.25
CA ASN A 556 14.46 36.38 13.60
C ASN A 556 14.03 36.45 15.10
N TRP A 557 13.77 35.29 15.71
CA TRP A 557 13.44 35.25 17.15
C TRP A 557 14.61 35.75 18.00
N LYS A 558 15.85 35.40 17.66
CA LYS A 558 17.05 35.83 18.34
C LYS A 558 17.43 37.27 17.93
N GLU A 559 17.46 37.55 16.62
CA GLU A 559 17.98 38.83 16.08
C GLU A 559 17.02 40.00 16.28
N LYS A 560 15.72 39.81 15.97
CA LYS A 560 14.70 40.90 16.05
C LYS A 560 13.98 40.99 17.38
N HIS A 561 13.69 39.86 18.01
CA HIS A 561 12.86 39.82 19.22
C HIS A 561 13.63 39.54 20.49
N LYS A 562 14.98 39.34 20.41
CA LYS A 562 15.87 39.02 21.54
C LYS A 562 15.39 37.84 22.40
N ILE A 563 14.60 36.92 21.79
CA ILE A 563 14.12 35.69 22.45
C ILE A 563 15.14 34.58 22.19
N PHE A 564 15.87 34.16 23.21
CA PHE A 564 16.89 33.10 23.12
C PHE A 564 16.18 31.73 23.18
N THR A 565 16.15 31.13 22.03
CA THR A 565 15.62 29.78 21.92
C THR A 565 16.75 28.78 21.63
N UNK A 566 17.11 27.85 22.35
CA UNK A 566 18.10 26.94 22.18
C UNK A 566 17.65 25.87 21.23
N UNK A 567 18.32 25.52 20.46
CA UNK A 567 18.09 24.51 19.64
C UNK A 567 18.04 23.30 20.40
N GLU A 568 17.42 22.30 20.00
CA GLU A 568 17.40 21.01 20.66
C GLU A 568 18.82 20.44 20.83
N SER A 569 19.66 20.65 19.84
CA SER A 569 21.08 20.21 19.83
C SER A 569 21.89 20.76 21.01
N GLU A 570 21.56 21.93 21.52
CA GLU A 570 22.25 22.56 22.66
C GLU A 570 21.87 21.92 24.01
N LYS A 571 20.71 21.25 24.07
CA LYS A 571 20.18 20.60 25.29
C LYS A 571 20.24 19.08 25.20
N MET A 572 21.03 18.54 24.27
CA MET A 572 20.99 17.12 23.86
C MET A 572 21.24 16.15 25.01
N LYS A 573 22.18 16.46 25.92
CA LYS A 573 22.41 15.66 27.14
C LYS A 573 21.10 15.44 27.93
N ASN A 574 20.47 16.54 28.33
CA ASN A 574 19.25 16.50 29.15
C ASN A 574 18.07 15.84 28.40
N THR A 575 17.96 16.10 27.09
CA THR A 575 16.92 15.52 26.21
C THR A 575 17.07 14.01 26.14
N THR A 576 18.30 13.52 25.92
CA THR A 576 18.61 12.09 25.82
C THR A 576 18.38 11.38 27.17
N GLU A 577 18.88 11.98 28.29
CA GLU A 577 18.67 11.45 29.63
C GLU A 577 17.17 11.30 29.95
N LYS A 578 16.39 12.35 29.69
CA LYS A 578 14.93 12.34 29.93
C LYS A 578 14.22 11.28 29.08
N ALA A 579 14.61 11.11 27.82
CA ALA A 579 14.02 10.12 26.94
C ALA A 579 14.29 8.69 27.44
N ILE A 580 15.53 8.39 27.83
CA ILE A 580 15.94 7.10 28.39
C ILE A 580 15.18 6.82 29.71
N LEU A 581 15.17 7.80 30.65
CA LEU A 581 14.51 7.66 31.95
C LEU A 581 12.99 7.45 31.76
N SER A 582 12.38 8.15 30.81
CA SER A 582 10.95 8.00 30.50
C SER A 582 10.63 6.59 29.96
N LEU A 583 11.49 6.05 29.10
CA LEU A 583 11.35 4.66 28.60
C LEU A 583 11.52 3.66 29.77
N LYS A 584 12.54 3.80 30.60
CA LYS A 584 12.76 2.97 31.78
C LYS A 584 11.55 2.98 32.70
N LYS A 585 11.01 4.14 32.96
CA LYS A 585 9.78 4.29 33.76
C LYS A 585 8.60 3.49 33.16
N UNK A 586 8.43 3.44 31.80
CA UNK A 586 7.47 2.82 31.16
C UNK A 586 7.53 1.42 31.39
N HIS A 587 8.77 0.84 31.29
CA HIS A 587 9.02 -0.58 31.52
C HIS A 587 8.76 -1.01 32.99
N VAL A 588 9.21 -0.20 33.93
CA VAL A 588 8.93 -0.42 35.37
C VAL A 588 7.42 -0.41 35.64
N ASP A 589 6.70 0.55 35.06
CA ASP A 589 5.22 0.64 35.21
C ASP A 589 4.50 -0.60 34.63
N ILE A 590 4.95 -1.09 33.49
CA ILE A 590 4.44 -2.34 32.87
C ILE A 590 4.69 -3.52 33.81
N LYS A 591 5.91 -3.65 34.28
CA LYS A 591 6.28 -4.75 35.18
C LYS A 591 5.55 -4.70 36.54
N UNK A 592 5.34 -3.57 36.98
CA UNK A 592 4.64 -3.38 38.05
C UNK A 592 3.28 -3.86 37.96
N LYS A 593 2.57 -3.54 36.86
CA LYS A 593 1.18 -4.02 36.60
C LYS A 593 1.08 -5.55 36.43
N GLU A 594 2.06 -6.14 35.75
CA GLU A 594 2.14 -7.60 35.61
C GLU A 594 2.19 -8.31 36.97
N LEU A 595 3.05 -7.85 37.88
CA LEU A 595 3.19 -8.42 39.23
C LEU A 595 1.90 -8.22 40.05
N GLN A 596 1.27 -7.05 39.97
CA GLN A 596 -0.02 -6.78 40.62
C GLN A 596 -1.11 -7.74 40.14
N LYS A 597 -1.15 -8.01 38.84
CA LYS A 597 -2.09 -8.96 38.24
C LYS A 597 -1.86 -10.37 38.79
N LEU A 598 -0.61 -10.82 38.85
CA LEU A 598 -0.25 -12.13 39.42
C LEU A 598 -0.72 -12.26 40.88
N ILE A 599 -0.58 -11.19 41.66
CA ILE A 599 -1.06 -11.14 43.05
C ILE A 599 -2.59 -11.26 43.10
N THR A 600 -3.32 -10.55 42.25
CA THR A 600 -4.79 -10.63 42.20
C THR A 600 -5.30 -11.99 41.71
N GLU A 601 -4.51 -12.70 40.93
CA GLU A 601 -4.83 -14.06 40.44
C GLU A 601 -4.42 -15.15 41.43
N GLY A 602 -3.88 -14.81 42.68
CA GLY A 602 -3.54 -15.74 43.76
C GLY A 602 -2.03 -16.06 43.91
N UNK A 603 -1.12 -15.48 43.23
CA UNK A 603 0.12 -15.69 43.22
C UNK A 603 0.77 -14.89 44.17
N SER A 604 0.43 -14.94 45.46
CA SER A 604 0.96 -14.11 46.57
C SER A 604 2.25 -14.65 47.20
N GLU A 605 3.13 -15.17 46.42
CA GLU A 605 4.47 -15.60 46.90
C GLU A 605 5.28 -14.39 47.39
N SER A 606 6.02 -14.57 48.49
CA SER A 606 6.91 -13.59 49.11
C SER A 606 7.92 -12.97 48.11
N SER A 607 8.37 -13.76 47.11
CA SER A 607 9.23 -13.32 46.01
C SER A 607 8.59 -12.24 45.13
N VAL A 608 7.30 -12.36 44.81
CA VAL A 608 6.54 -11.42 43.97
C VAL A 608 6.35 -10.07 44.70
N LEU A 609 6.02 -10.15 45.99
CA LEU A 609 5.85 -8.94 46.85
C LEU A 609 7.17 -8.17 46.98
N ASN A 610 8.29 -8.87 47.17
CA ASN A 610 9.62 -8.25 47.25
C ASN A 610 10.00 -7.56 45.93
N GLN A 611 9.78 -8.22 44.78
CA GLN A 611 10.02 -7.63 43.46
C GLN A 611 9.16 -6.37 43.24
N LEU A 612 7.89 -6.39 43.62
CA LEU A 612 6.99 -5.24 43.50
C LEU A 612 7.47 -4.06 44.34
N SER A 613 7.94 -4.31 45.60
CA SER A 613 8.50 -3.30 46.49
C SER A 613 9.75 -2.67 45.89
N GLU A 614 10.70 -3.48 45.38
CA GLU A 614 11.93 -2.98 44.73
C GLU A 614 11.62 -2.14 43.49
N LEU A 615 10.74 -2.61 42.61
CA LEU A 615 10.34 -1.85 41.41
C LEU A 615 9.66 -0.53 41.78
N THR A 616 8.90 -0.49 42.87
CA THR A 616 8.26 0.76 43.36
C THR A 616 9.32 1.76 43.81
N LYS A 617 10.39 1.32 44.49
CA LYS A 617 11.53 2.17 44.88
C LYS A 617 12.23 2.74 43.62
N VAL A 618 12.51 1.89 42.65
CA VAL A 618 13.13 2.27 41.34
C VAL A 618 12.24 3.31 40.62
N LYS A 619 10.94 3.07 40.54
CA LYS A 619 9.96 4.01 39.95
C LYS A 619 10.02 5.41 40.63
N THR A 620 10.07 5.44 41.97
CA THR A 620 10.16 6.67 42.76
C THR A 620 11.45 7.44 42.45
N GLN A 621 12.60 6.73 42.38
CA GLN A 621 13.90 7.34 42.02
C GLN A 621 13.86 7.94 40.60
N ILE A 622 13.37 7.20 39.62
CA ILE A 622 13.26 7.68 38.22
C ILE A 622 12.33 8.90 38.15
N SER A 623 11.20 8.88 38.88
CA SER A 623 10.23 9.99 38.90
C SER A 623 10.85 11.26 39.47
N LYS A 624 11.64 11.15 40.55
CA LYS A 624 12.41 12.26 41.13
C LYS A 624 13.42 12.84 40.13
N SER A 625 14.16 11.98 39.42
CA SER A 625 15.13 12.39 38.39
C SER A 625 14.45 13.08 37.20
N LEU A 626 13.19 12.76 36.90
CA LEU A 626 12.40 13.41 35.86
C LEU A 626 11.74 14.73 36.31
N GLY A 627 11.93 15.14 37.59
CA GLY A 627 11.31 16.33 38.16
C GLY A 627 9.80 16.23 38.33
N ARG A 628 9.28 15.00 38.53
CA ARG A 628 7.85 14.73 38.72
C ARG A 628 7.57 14.35 40.18
N ASN A 629 6.64 15.04 40.81
CA ASN A 629 6.18 14.68 42.17
C ASN A 629 5.47 13.32 42.10
N VAL A 630 5.82 12.42 42.99
CA VAL A 630 5.16 11.13 43.17
C VAL A 630 4.06 11.34 44.22
N GLY A 631 2.83 11.51 43.76
CA GLY A 631 1.65 11.53 44.62
C GLY A 631 1.24 10.12 45.01
#